data_9248f6605a76a11e2a7d2eb574a4860c
#
_entry.id   9248f6605a76a11e2a7d2eb574a4860c
#
_cell.length_a   1.000
_cell.length_b   1.000
_cell.length_c   1.000
_cell.angle_alpha   90.00
_cell.angle_beta   90.00
_cell.angle_gamma   90.00
#
_symmetry.space_group_name_H-M   'P 1'
#
loop_
_entity.id
_entity.type
_entity.pdbx_description
1 polymer ?
#
loop_
_entity_poly.entity_id
_entity_poly.type
_entity_poly.pdbx_seq_one_letter_code
_entity_poly.pdbx_strand_id
1 'polypeptide(L)'
;MEKVELNKEIKLTPHFTLGELTKTKYVTADGNIPSRVVIENLIRVCGWLEELRVLAGVRPQSKVCAGVRPQSKVAGDCTLAPDPGAAPSARKEVPIVINSGYRSPEVNRLAGGAANSNHLSGCAVDIRCVGKEQMIRYASILLDIADGSKQEYDELLLEQHGSVCWLHFAVRPKENRRIIRFLRV
;
A
#
# COMPACT_ATOMS: atom_id res chain seq x y z
N MET A 1 6.02 27.19 26.26
CA MET A 1 6.46 26.05 25.41
C MET A 1 5.96 26.32 24.02
N GLU A 2 6.86 26.64 23.11
CA GLU A 2 6.53 26.82 21.69
C GLU A 2 5.99 25.50 21.13
N LYS A 3 4.79 25.52 20.55
CA LYS A 3 4.26 24.36 19.83
C LYS A 3 5.10 24.19 18.57
N VAL A 4 5.85 23.12 18.48
CA VAL A 4 6.51 22.72 17.24
C VAL A 4 5.41 22.38 16.24
N GLU A 5 5.14 23.28 15.31
CA GLU A 5 4.21 23.00 14.21
C GLU A 5 4.90 22.09 13.20
N LEU A 6 4.27 20.94 12.96
CA LEU A 6 4.71 20.01 11.94
C LEU A 6 4.47 20.65 10.55
N ASN A 7 5.52 20.83 9.77
CA ASN A 7 5.36 21.24 8.38
C ASN A 7 4.79 20.06 7.57
N LYS A 8 3.48 20.08 7.39
CA LYS A 8 2.71 19.01 6.73
C LYS A 8 2.98 18.90 5.22
N GLU A 9 3.52 19.96 4.61
CA GLU A 9 3.82 20.03 3.18
C GLU A 9 5.14 19.35 2.81
N ILE A 10 5.92 18.89 3.80
CA ILE A 10 7.17 18.15 3.55
C ILE A 10 6.85 16.88 2.78
N LYS A 11 7.42 16.77 1.59
CA LYS A 11 7.36 15.56 0.79
C LYS A 11 8.31 14.51 1.35
N LEU A 12 7.77 13.35 1.66
CA LEU A 12 8.56 12.15 2.03
C LEU A 12 9.05 11.42 0.77
N THR A 13 8.22 11.40 -0.27
CA THR A 13 8.51 10.90 -1.61
C THR A 13 7.81 11.80 -2.63
N PRO A 14 7.99 11.60 -3.94
CA PRO A 14 7.39 12.47 -4.96
C PRO A 14 5.88 12.71 -4.80
N HIS A 15 5.13 11.72 -4.32
CA HIS A 15 3.66 11.78 -4.26
C HIS A 15 3.07 11.71 -2.84
N PHE A 16 3.88 11.49 -1.81
CA PHE A 16 3.40 11.39 -0.43
C PHE A 16 4.01 12.45 0.46
N THR A 17 3.16 13.13 1.23
CA THR A 17 3.56 14.17 2.18
C THR A 17 3.52 13.67 3.61
N LEU A 18 4.28 14.33 4.49
CA LEU A 18 4.25 14.05 5.92
C LEU A 18 2.85 14.28 6.50
N GLY A 19 2.13 15.28 5.99
CA GLY A 19 0.77 15.59 6.42
C GLY A 19 -0.22 14.45 6.14
N GLU A 20 -0.12 13.78 4.97
CA GLU A 20 -0.96 12.63 4.67
C GLU A 20 -0.67 11.46 5.61
N LEU A 21 0.60 11.21 5.88
CA LEU A 21 1.05 10.07 6.71
C LEU A 21 0.87 10.30 8.22
N THR A 22 0.60 11.53 8.65
CA THR A 22 0.33 11.88 10.06
C THR A 22 -1.09 12.37 10.29
N LYS A 23 -1.94 12.30 9.26
CA LYS A 23 -3.33 12.76 9.35
C LYS A 23 -4.11 11.93 10.37
N THR A 24 -4.79 12.62 11.29
CA THR A 24 -5.69 12.02 12.26
C THR A 24 -6.91 12.90 12.48
N LYS A 25 -8.04 12.30 12.88
CA LYS A 25 -9.24 13.01 13.31
C LYS A 25 -9.20 13.38 14.80
N TYR A 26 -8.25 12.83 15.54
CA TYR A 26 -8.12 13.06 16.97
C TYR A 26 -7.22 14.26 17.24
N VAL A 27 -7.64 15.11 18.18
CA VAL A 27 -6.81 16.19 18.69
C VAL A 27 -6.14 15.69 19.96
N THR A 28 -4.82 15.65 19.95
CA THR A 28 -4.00 15.14 21.05
C THR A 28 -2.98 16.17 21.51
N ALA A 29 -2.55 16.08 22.75
CA ALA A 29 -1.60 17.03 23.33
C ALA A 29 -0.23 17.00 22.64
N ASP A 30 0.18 15.81 22.15
CA ASP A 30 1.42 15.58 21.43
C ASP A 30 1.38 16.01 19.94
N GLY A 31 0.18 16.42 19.45
CA GLY A 31 -0.02 16.88 18.07
C GLY A 31 0.24 15.81 17.01
N ASN A 32 0.36 14.55 17.39
CA ASN A 32 0.73 13.43 16.51
C ASN A 32 2.05 13.69 15.74
N ILE A 33 3.04 14.27 16.40
CA ILE A 33 4.32 14.65 15.79
C ILE A 33 5.26 13.45 15.78
N PRO A 34 5.71 12.96 14.60
CA PRO A 34 6.61 11.83 14.50
C PRO A 34 8.05 12.20 14.85
N SER A 35 8.79 11.29 15.43
CA SER A 35 10.24 11.40 15.58
C SER A 35 10.96 11.17 14.25
N ARG A 36 12.25 11.52 14.18
CA ARG A 36 13.08 11.30 12.98
C ARG A 36 13.07 9.82 12.53
N VAL A 37 13.19 8.90 13.45
CA VAL A 37 13.18 7.44 13.16
C VAL A 37 11.83 7.02 12.57
N VAL A 38 10.73 7.56 13.07
CA VAL A 38 9.39 7.32 12.52
C VAL A 38 9.30 7.84 11.07
N ILE A 39 9.84 9.03 10.80
CA ILE A 39 9.86 9.60 9.45
C ILE A 39 10.66 8.71 8.49
N GLU A 40 11.81 8.20 8.90
CA GLU A 40 12.62 7.26 8.11
C GLU A 40 11.85 5.97 7.79
N ASN A 41 11.07 5.45 8.74
CA ASN A 41 10.20 4.31 8.51
C ASN A 41 9.05 4.64 7.54
N LEU A 42 8.41 5.80 7.68
CA LEU A 42 7.38 6.27 6.75
C LEU A 42 7.91 6.37 5.32
N ILE A 43 9.12 6.91 5.13
CA ILE A 43 9.78 7.00 3.81
C ILE A 43 9.93 5.60 3.20
N ARG A 44 10.32 4.60 4.01
CA ARG A 44 10.44 3.20 3.54
C ARG A 44 9.10 2.66 3.05
N VAL A 45 8.02 2.87 3.80
CA VAL A 45 6.67 2.45 3.41
C VAL A 45 6.23 3.20 2.14
N CYS A 46 6.48 4.52 2.06
CA CYS A 46 6.15 5.31 0.88
C CYS A 46 6.84 4.80 -0.39
N GLY A 47 8.07 4.26 -0.30
CA GLY A 47 8.73 3.63 -1.44
C GLY A 47 7.89 2.52 -2.07
N TRP A 48 7.30 1.65 -1.27
CA TRP A 48 6.39 0.60 -1.74
C TRP A 48 5.09 1.18 -2.33
N LEU A 49 4.59 2.27 -1.77
CA LEU A 49 3.39 2.92 -2.28
C LEU A 49 3.63 3.60 -3.63
N GLU A 50 4.83 4.13 -3.89
CA GLU A 50 5.20 4.67 -5.20
C GLU A 50 5.21 3.57 -6.27
N GLU A 51 5.76 2.40 -5.98
CA GLU A 51 5.73 1.26 -6.89
C GLU A 51 4.29 0.77 -7.10
N LEU A 52 3.49 0.68 -6.03
CA LEU A 52 2.07 0.33 -6.12
C LEU A 52 1.32 1.30 -7.04
N ARG A 53 1.56 2.62 -6.96
CA ARG A 53 0.95 3.64 -7.84
C ARG A 53 1.20 3.35 -9.32
N VAL A 54 2.46 3.05 -9.65
CA VAL A 54 2.87 2.77 -11.02
C VAL A 54 2.22 1.48 -11.53
N LEU A 55 2.32 0.40 -10.75
CA LEU A 55 1.83 -0.91 -11.17
C LEU A 55 0.31 -1.01 -11.16
N ALA A 56 -0.37 -0.32 -10.26
CA ALA A 56 -1.84 -0.25 -10.24
C ALA A 56 -2.43 0.50 -11.44
N GLY A 57 -1.66 1.39 -12.07
CA GLY A 57 -2.03 2.09 -13.29
C GLY A 57 -1.90 1.23 -14.56
N VAL A 58 -1.15 0.15 -14.49
CA VAL A 58 -1.05 -0.81 -15.60
C VAL A 58 -2.31 -1.68 -15.60
N ARG A 59 -3.15 -1.57 -16.64
CA ARG A 59 -4.25 -2.53 -16.82
C ARG A 59 -3.63 -3.93 -16.93
N PRO A 60 -4.08 -4.93 -16.14
CA PRO A 60 -3.72 -6.29 -16.45
C PRO A 60 -4.19 -6.53 -17.87
N GLN A 61 -3.27 -6.85 -18.77
CA GLN A 61 -3.67 -7.48 -20.03
C GLN A 61 -4.39 -8.75 -19.58
N SER A 62 -5.71 -8.77 -19.74
CA SER A 62 -6.49 -9.95 -19.50
C SER A 62 -5.98 -11.02 -20.46
N LYS A 63 -5.05 -11.85 -19.99
CA LYS A 63 -4.96 -13.19 -20.50
C LYS A 63 -6.27 -13.84 -20.07
N VAL A 64 -7.31 -13.58 -20.84
CA VAL A 64 -8.48 -14.45 -20.85
C VAL A 64 -7.91 -15.81 -21.21
N CYS A 65 -7.77 -16.66 -20.21
CA CYS A 65 -7.71 -18.08 -20.47
C CYS A 65 -9.05 -18.43 -21.08
N ALA A 66 -9.15 -18.22 -22.39
CA ALA A 66 -10.28 -18.67 -23.19
C ALA A 66 -10.42 -20.16 -22.90
N GLY A 67 -11.61 -20.52 -22.45
CA GLY A 67 -11.97 -21.81 -21.89
C GLY A 67 -11.30 -22.99 -22.57
N VAL A 68 -10.82 -23.86 -21.74
CA VAL A 68 -10.45 -25.23 -22.12
C VAL A 68 -11.72 -25.90 -22.71
N ARG A 69 -11.83 -25.88 -24.04
CA ARG A 69 -12.61 -26.89 -24.77
C ARG A 69 -11.65 -28.03 -25.10
N PRO A 70 -11.93 -29.26 -24.73
CA PRO A 70 -11.14 -30.39 -25.20
C PRO A 70 -11.47 -30.68 -26.65
N GLN A 71 -10.42 -30.95 -27.42
CA GLN A 71 -10.34 -31.57 -28.73
C GLN A 71 -10.41 -30.68 -29.97
N SER A 72 -9.25 -30.38 -30.56
CA SER A 72 -8.82 -31.00 -31.81
C SER A 72 -7.37 -30.54 -32.15
N LYS A 73 -6.58 -31.50 -32.66
CA LYS A 73 -5.21 -31.29 -33.13
C LYS A 73 -5.14 -30.26 -34.25
N VAL A 74 -4.39 -29.22 -34.11
CA VAL A 74 -3.57 -28.62 -35.19
C VAL A 74 -2.37 -27.93 -34.52
N ALA A 75 -1.19 -28.34 -34.92
CA ALA A 75 0.06 -27.65 -34.59
C ALA A 75 0.07 -26.28 -35.30
N GLY A 76 0.17 -25.22 -34.53
CA GLY A 76 0.33 -23.85 -35.00
C GLY A 76 1.12 -23.09 -33.95
N ASP A 77 2.36 -22.79 -34.32
CA ASP A 77 3.31 -21.97 -33.59
C ASP A 77 2.67 -20.63 -33.20
N CYS A 78 2.43 -20.39 -31.91
CA CYS A 78 1.90 -19.14 -31.38
C CYS A 78 3.02 -18.33 -30.74
N THR A 79 4.01 -17.98 -31.54
CA THR A 79 4.96 -16.91 -31.21
C THR A 79 4.31 -15.56 -31.52
N LEU A 80 3.53 -15.02 -30.59
CA LEU A 80 3.13 -13.62 -30.61
C LEU A 80 4.34 -12.80 -30.13
N ALA A 81 5.16 -12.39 -31.11
CA ALA A 81 6.12 -11.34 -30.90
C ALA A 81 5.36 -10.05 -30.48
N PRO A 82 5.88 -9.27 -29.52
CA PRO A 82 5.27 -8.00 -29.17
C PRO A 82 5.31 -7.08 -30.40
N ASP A 83 4.21 -6.43 -30.70
CA ASP A 83 4.08 -5.44 -31.76
C ASP A 83 5.11 -4.32 -31.57
N PRO A 84 6.12 -4.17 -32.43
CA PRO A 84 7.18 -3.17 -32.26
C PRO A 84 6.72 -1.73 -32.49
N GLY A 85 5.44 -1.51 -32.80
CA GLY A 85 4.86 -0.20 -33.09
C GLY A 85 3.96 0.38 -32.02
N ALA A 86 3.66 -0.33 -30.95
CA ALA A 86 2.87 0.21 -29.85
C ALA A 86 3.74 1.18 -29.03
N ALA A 87 3.63 2.48 -29.28
CA ALA A 87 4.16 3.50 -28.39
C ALA A 87 3.73 3.17 -26.95
N PRO A 88 4.62 3.30 -25.93
CA PRO A 88 4.25 3.07 -24.56
C PRO A 88 3.13 4.06 -24.23
N SER A 89 1.89 3.60 -24.18
CA SER A 89 0.77 4.40 -23.71
C SER A 89 1.17 4.93 -22.34
N ALA A 90 1.17 6.25 -22.16
CA ALA A 90 1.57 6.90 -20.93
C ALA A 90 0.90 6.17 -19.76
N ARG A 91 1.71 5.50 -18.92
CA ARG A 91 1.22 4.73 -17.77
C ARG A 91 0.48 5.70 -16.89
N LYS A 92 -0.84 5.57 -16.82
CA LYS A 92 -1.66 6.44 -15.99
C LYS A 92 -1.47 5.98 -14.55
N GLU A 93 -0.66 6.70 -13.81
CA GLU A 93 -0.50 6.45 -12.38
C GLU A 93 -1.84 6.58 -11.65
N VAL A 94 -2.08 5.69 -10.69
CA VAL A 94 -3.31 5.70 -9.89
C VAL A 94 -3.02 6.34 -8.54
N PRO A 95 -3.79 7.34 -8.10
CA PRO A 95 -3.61 7.92 -6.77
C PRO A 95 -3.89 6.87 -5.70
N ILE A 96 -2.94 6.70 -4.78
CA ILE A 96 -3.11 5.86 -3.58
C ILE A 96 -3.53 6.77 -2.44
N VAL A 97 -4.70 6.51 -1.87
CA VAL A 97 -5.26 7.32 -0.79
C VAL A 97 -4.97 6.65 0.56
N ILE A 98 -4.34 7.38 1.46
CA ILE A 98 -3.99 6.90 2.80
C ILE A 98 -5.07 7.33 3.79
N ASN A 99 -5.66 6.35 4.48
CA ASN A 99 -6.61 6.59 5.57
C ASN A 99 -5.89 6.90 6.88
N SER A 100 -4.77 6.22 7.14
CA SER A 100 -3.98 6.36 8.36
C SER A 100 -2.53 5.93 8.09
N GLY A 101 -1.57 6.68 8.61
CA GLY A 101 -0.16 6.34 8.64
C GLY A 101 0.33 6.26 10.09
N TYR A 102 1.25 7.13 10.47
CA TYR A 102 1.74 7.21 11.85
C TYR A 102 0.62 7.56 12.84
N ARG A 103 0.66 6.91 13.99
CA ARG A 103 -0.19 7.20 15.15
C ARG A 103 0.70 7.32 16.39
N SER A 104 0.66 8.47 17.05
CA SER A 104 1.26 8.59 18.38
C SER A 104 0.59 7.62 19.36
N PRO A 105 1.20 7.30 20.49
CA PRO A 105 0.59 6.42 21.50
C PRO A 105 -0.82 6.86 21.90
N GLU A 106 -1.05 8.18 22.05
CA GLU A 106 -2.36 8.71 22.39
C GLU A 106 -3.37 8.54 21.24
N VAL A 107 -2.98 8.87 20.01
CA VAL A 107 -3.81 8.66 18.82
C VAL A 107 -4.13 7.18 18.63
N ASN A 108 -3.16 6.28 18.82
CA ASN A 108 -3.37 4.84 18.70
C ASN A 108 -4.38 4.32 19.73
N ARG A 109 -4.28 4.78 20.97
CA ARG A 109 -5.24 4.44 22.04
C ARG A 109 -6.66 4.91 21.71
N LEU A 110 -6.81 6.17 21.25
CA LEU A 110 -8.09 6.73 20.84
C LEU A 110 -8.70 6.04 19.61
N ALA A 111 -7.84 5.53 18.72
CA ALA A 111 -8.25 4.76 17.55
C ALA A 111 -8.59 3.29 17.86
N GLY A 112 -8.38 2.81 19.11
CA GLY A 112 -8.57 1.41 19.47
C GLY A 112 -7.49 0.48 18.87
N GLY A 113 -6.32 1.02 18.54
CA GLY A 113 -5.23 0.23 17.97
C GLY A 113 -4.51 -0.65 19.00
N ALA A 114 -3.90 -1.74 18.53
CA ALA A 114 -3.11 -2.63 19.36
C ALA A 114 -1.91 -1.92 20.01
N ALA A 115 -1.53 -2.34 21.22
CA ALA A 115 -0.42 -1.72 21.95
C ALA A 115 0.95 -1.86 21.24
N ASN A 116 1.09 -2.88 20.40
CA ASN A 116 2.29 -3.14 19.58
C ASN A 116 2.06 -2.87 18.09
N SER A 117 1.16 -1.95 17.76
CA SER A 117 0.82 -1.61 16.38
C SER A 117 2.02 -1.04 15.62
N ASN A 118 2.21 -1.48 14.37
CA ASN A 118 3.21 -0.96 13.44
C ASN A 118 2.99 0.54 13.10
N HIS A 119 1.78 1.08 13.29
CA HIS A 119 1.51 2.52 13.15
C HIS A 119 2.27 3.38 14.17
N LEU A 120 2.53 2.87 15.38
CA LEU A 120 3.26 3.58 16.43
C LEU A 120 4.71 3.90 16.03
N SER A 121 5.30 3.05 15.22
CA SER A 121 6.67 3.21 14.72
C SER A 121 6.76 3.81 13.32
N GLY A 122 5.63 4.17 12.70
CA GLY A 122 5.60 4.62 11.30
C GLY A 122 5.88 3.53 10.28
N CYS A 123 5.80 2.28 10.69
CA CYS A 123 6.06 1.13 9.82
C CYS A 123 4.80 0.63 9.08
N ALA A 124 3.64 1.25 9.28
CA ALA A 124 2.39 0.82 8.66
C ALA A 124 1.57 1.97 8.10
N VAL A 125 0.77 1.63 7.10
CA VAL A 125 -0.26 2.48 6.50
C VAL A 125 -1.55 1.70 6.26
N ASP A 126 -2.67 2.40 6.38
CA ASP A 126 -3.98 1.90 5.97
C ASP A 126 -4.35 2.55 4.63
N ILE A 127 -4.37 1.75 3.57
CA ILE A 127 -4.66 2.18 2.19
C ILE A 127 -6.16 2.06 1.96
N ARG A 128 -6.80 3.15 1.56
CA ARG A 128 -8.22 3.14 1.18
C ARG A 128 -8.44 2.30 -0.06
N CYS A 129 -9.46 1.44 -0.02
CA CYS A 129 -9.87 0.64 -1.16
C CYS A 129 -11.34 0.92 -1.52
N VAL A 130 -11.63 1.05 -2.82
CA VAL A 130 -12.99 1.11 -3.35
C VAL A 130 -13.46 -0.32 -3.61
N GLY A 131 -13.95 -0.97 -2.55
CA GLY A 131 -14.42 -2.36 -2.61
C GLY A 131 -13.31 -3.42 -2.57
N LYS A 132 -13.77 -4.65 -2.56
CA LYS A 132 -12.90 -5.83 -2.38
C LYS A 132 -11.98 -6.09 -3.57
N GLU A 133 -12.45 -5.83 -4.78
CA GLU A 133 -11.66 -6.05 -5.99
C GLU A 133 -10.38 -5.22 -5.98
N GLN A 134 -10.50 -3.92 -5.69
CA GLN A 134 -9.32 -3.05 -5.59
C GLN A 134 -8.39 -3.47 -4.44
N MET A 135 -8.96 -3.86 -3.29
CA MET A 135 -8.20 -4.34 -2.15
C MET A 135 -7.36 -5.58 -2.51
N ILE A 136 -7.97 -6.58 -3.16
CA ILE A 136 -7.28 -7.80 -3.61
C ILE A 136 -6.22 -7.46 -4.66
N ARG A 137 -6.54 -6.57 -5.60
CA ARG A 137 -5.61 -6.14 -6.64
C ARG A 137 -4.39 -5.45 -6.04
N TYR A 138 -4.56 -4.54 -5.08
CA TYR A 138 -3.44 -3.86 -4.42
C TYR A 138 -2.60 -4.86 -3.61
N ALA A 139 -3.24 -5.79 -2.91
CA ALA A 139 -2.54 -6.85 -2.19
C ALA A 139 -1.68 -7.70 -3.14
N SER A 140 -2.24 -8.14 -4.28
CA SER A 140 -1.50 -8.91 -5.29
C SER A 140 -0.28 -8.14 -5.80
N ILE A 141 -0.44 -6.85 -6.14
CA ILE A 141 0.67 -6.02 -6.63
C ILE A 141 1.77 -5.89 -5.56
N LEU A 142 1.41 -5.69 -4.28
CA LEU A 142 2.40 -5.61 -3.21
C LEU A 142 3.16 -6.93 -3.01
N LEU A 143 2.50 -8.07 -3.22
CA LEU A 143 3.17 -9.38 -3.21
C LEU A 143 4.12 -9.54 -4.41
N ASP A 144 3.70 -9.12 -5.60
CA ASP A 144 4.55 -9.14 -6.80
C ASP A 144 5.79 -8.22 -6.63
N ILE A 145 5.63 -7.06 -5.98
CA ILE A 145 6.75 -6.17 -5.62
C ILE A 145 7.70 -6.89 -4.66
N ALA A 146 7.17 -7.52 -3.60
CA ALA A 146 7.99 -8.26 -2.63
C ALA A 146 8.84 -9.33 -3.29
N ASP A 147 8.20 -10.16 -4.11
CA ASP A 147 8.86 -11.31 -4.74
C ASP A 147 9.84 -10.86 -5.86
N GLY A 148 9.50 -9.84 -6.63
CA GLY A 148 10.33 -9.30 -7.70
C GLY A 148 11.55 -8.53 -7.20
N SER A 149 11.41 -7.74 -6.15
CA SER A 149 12.50 -6.93 -5.56
C SER A 149 13.28 -7.66 -4.46
N LYS A 150 12.83 -8.84 -4.03
CA LYS A 150 13.36 -9.57 -2.86
C LYS A 150 13.31 -8.75 -1.56
N GLN A 151 12.41 -7.78 -1.49
CA GLN A 151 12.14 -7.02 -0.27
C GLN A 151 11.12 -7.74 0.59
N GLU A 152 11.24 -7.56 1.89
CA GLU A 152 10.34 -8.20 2.85
C GLU A 152 9.34 -7.19 3.41
N TYR A 153 8.10 -7.62 3.59
CA TYR A 153 7.05 -6.89 4.31
C TYR A 153 6.68 -7.61 5.61
N ASP A 154 6.15 -6.85 6.56
CA ASP A 154 5.76 -7.41 7.86
C ASP A 154 4.32 -7.94 7.85
N GLU A 155 3.37 -7.08 7.50
CA GLU A 155 1.94 -7.39 7.50
C GLU A 155 1.25 -6.88 6.24
N LEU A 156 0.36 -7.70 5.71
CA LEU A 156 -0.56 -7.38 4.62
C LEU A 156 -1.95 -7.87 5.04
N LEU A 157 -2.75 -6.98 5.67
CA LEU A 157 -4.04 -7.33 6.21
C LEU A 157 -5.14 -6.73 5.32
N LEU A 158 -6.01 -7.60 4.83
CA LEU A 158 -7.19 -7.22 4.05
C LEU A 158 -8.35 -7.05 5.02
N GLU A 159 -8.72 -5.80 5.31
CA GLU A 159 -9.65 -5.48 6.38
C GLU A 159 -10.98 -4.94 5.84
N GLN A 160 -12.07 -5.34 6.50
CA GLN A 160 -13.42 -4.91 6.16
C GLN A 160 -14.25 -4.63 7.40
N HIS A 161 -14.91 -3.44 7.41
CA HIS A 161 -15.95 -3.11 8.36
C HIS A 161 -17.23 -2.70 7.60
N GLY A 162 -18.28 -3.51 7.70
CA GLY A 162 -19.48 -3.32 6.90
C GLY A 162 -19.16 -3.34 5.40
N SER A 163 -19.44 -2.25 4.70
CA SER A 163 -19.12 -2.06 3.27
C SER A 163 -17.76 -1.42 3.01
N VAL A 164 -17.09 -0.92 4.05
CA VAL A 164 -15.80 -0.23 3.93
C VAL A 164 -14.66 -1.24 3.91
N CYS A 165 -13.76 -1.11 2.94
CA CYS A 165 -12.58 -1.94 2.81
C CYS A 165 -11.32 -1.08 2.84
N TRP A 166 -10.28 -1.59 3.47
CA TRP A 166 -8.94 -1.00 3.41
C TRP A 166 -7.88 -2.09 3.49
N LEU A 167 -6.70 -1.75 3.06
CA LEU A 167 -5.55 -2.65 3.11
C LEU A 167 -4.55 -2.09 4.11
N HIS A 168 -4.35 -2.79 5.23
CA HIS A 168 -3.26 -2.49 6.13
C HIS A 168 -1.98 -3.11 5.59
N PHE A 169 -0.97 -2.29 5.38
CA PHE A 169 0.33 -2.71 4.88
C PHE A 169 1.45 -2.21 5.78
N ALA A 170 2.32 -3.11 6.21
CA ALA A 170 3.42 -2.79 7.10
C ALA A 170 4.76 -3.31 6.58
N VAL A 171 5.79 -2.46 6.71
CA VAL A 171 7.18 -2.79 6.38
C VAL A 171 8.09 -2.30 7.51
N ARG A 172 8.74 -3.22 8.20
CA ARG A 172 9.69 -2.94 9.27
C ARG A 172 11.12 -2.83 8.71
N PRO A 173 12.04 -2.15 9.39
CA PRO A 173 13.43 -2.09 8.97
C PRO A 173 14.13 -3.46 9.00
N LYS A 174 13.64 -4.39 9.83
CA LYS A 174 14.14 -5.77 9.99
C LYS A 174 13.06 -6.65 10.60
N GLU A 175 13.28 -7.97 10.55
CA GLU A 175 12.40 -8.98 11.18
C GLU A 175 10.97 -8.91 10.66
N ASN A 176 10.82 -8.73 9.36
CA ASN A 176 9.52 -8.78 8.68
C ASN A 176 9.00 -10.21 8.66
N ARG A 177 7.70 -10.38 8.93
CA ARG A 177 7.08 -11.70 9.21
C ARG A 177 6.29 -12.27 8.04
N ARG A 178 6.02 -11.50 6.98
CA ARG A 178 5.19 -11.86 5.82
C ARG A 178 3.80 -12.38 6.23
N ILE A 179 3.15 -11.71 7.18
CA ILE A 179 1.81 -12.10 7.65
C ILE A 179 0.76 -11.60 6.67
N ILE A 180 -0.10 -12.51 6.18
CA ILE A 180 -1.26 -12.18 5.36
C ILE A 180 -2.51 -12.64 6.10
N ARG A 181 -3.52 -11.78 6.25
CA ARG A 181 -4.81 -12.12 6.87
C ARG A 181 -5.96 -11.37 6.22
N PHE A 182 -7.14 -12.01 6.24
CA PHE A 182 -8.42 -11.38 5.95
C PHE A 182 -9.15 -11.17 7.29
N LEU A 183 -9.48 -9.93 7.59
CA LEU A 183 -10.09 -9.56 8.87
C LEU A 183 -11.43 -8.85 8.64
N ARG A 184 -12.43 -9.26 9.41
CA ARG A 184 -13.67 -8.50 9.61
C ARG A 184 -13.59 -7.86 10.98
N VAL A 185 -13.56 -6.55 11.02
CA VAL A 185 -13.40 -5.73 12.24
C VAL A 185 -14.67 -4.93 12.52
#